data_63b1c94a80f3574e1e918ab26cc78e9b
#
_entry.id   63b1c94a80f3574e1e918ab26cc78e9b
#
_cell.length_a   1.000
_cell.length_b   1.000
_cell.length_c   1.000
_cell.angle_alpha   90.00
_cell.angle_beta   90.00
_cell.angle_gamma   90.00
#
_symmetry.space_group_name_H-M   'P 1'
#
loop_
_entity.id
_entity.type
_entity.pdbx_description
1 polymer ?
#
loop_
_entity_poly.entity_id
_entity_poly.type
_entity_poly.pdbx_seq_one_letter_code
_entity_poly.pdbx_strand_id
1 'polypeptide(L)'
;MIQLVLAALIAQEPPAAEVARLKVAHARVTQLGQTSGDSIWPGFRPDTIPVLYVLPGQGVLLLGWSGPAPEGFAPVAGGSWQPSTERGAASTGTELAGRPVAQVVVGAQTLPELVGLTVHEAFHVFRRLAKRENSFLVSSYPVFDAKNEAGMALEGRILAAAERARDRAAQRALAREFLAVRESRHRTLGGDLAAFEQLAELNEGLAEYALLRAGEITKEHPTFGDRLAGLDGLTADRTRSIRLRYYATGPAQAHLLDLLAGRSWKARLVAENLTLQDLLAEVSEYRRAEHDLRRQAEGAFAMRAIEAAADSGVGKLRAFRRSQVDSVLGAPGLLLVMTLEGRSLGMCGLDPQNLLQVDQGVLLHTRWVQLCAGDALQTTFNTPVVQDRNAGSVRAVVGADSGVRLTVAGQATELRDGSRLENATAVRLESPLFTLQAAKADISREGRVLTVRVKP
;
A
#
# COMPACT_ATOMS: atom_id res chain seq x y z
N MET A 1 22.31 -3.44 33.94
CA MET A 1 22.57 -3.27 32.48
C MET A 1 21.31 -2.93 31.66
N ILE A 2 20.13 -3.46 31.99
CA ILE A 2 18.85 -3.15 31.28
C ILE A 2 18.41 -1.68 31.45
N GLN A 3 18.63 -1.06 32.59
CA GLN A 3 18.30 0.35 32.84
C GLN A 3 19.15 1.35 32.03
N LEU A 4 20.41 1.01 31.71
CA LEU A 4 21.30 1.88 30.92
C LEU A 4 20.98 1.88 29.41
N VAL A 5 20.41 0.80 28.88
CA VAL A 5 19.98 0.73 27.48
C VAL A 5 18.66 1.51 27.25
N LEU A 6 17.73 1.46 28.23
CA LEU A 6 16.52 2.29 28.19
C LEU A 6 16.85 3.80 28.29
N ALA A 7 17.81 4.16 29.16
CA ALA A 7 18.22 5.57 29.31
C ALA A 7 18.88 6.14 28.04
N ALA A 8 19.59 5.32 27.26
CA ALA A 8 20.20 5.77 26.00
C ALA A 8 19.16 6.00 24.86
N LEU A 9 18.05 5.29 24.87
CA LEU A 9 16.94 5.49 23.92
C LEU A 9 16.13 6.76 24.23
N ILE A 10 16.04 7.17 25.50
CA ILE A 10 15.28 8.35 25.93
C ILE A 10 15.99 9.67 25.53
N ALA A 11 17.27 9.64 25.21
CA ALA A 11 18.08 10.81 24.92
C ALA A 11 18.25 11.15 23.42
N GLN A 12 17.61 10.39 22.50
CA GLN A 12 17.74 10.68 21.08
C GLN A 12 16.84 11.86 20.70
N GLU A 13 17.44 13.04 20.59
CA GLU A 13 16.74 14.22 20.10
C GLU A 13 16.29 14.06 18.64
N PRO A 14 15.13 14.62 18.30
CA PRO A 14 14.67 14.59 16.92
C PRO A 14 15.59 15.43 16.03
N PRO A 15 15.79 15.04 14.73
CA PRO A 15 16.61 15.81 13.80
C PRO A 15 15.97 17.19 13.53
N ALA A 16 16.60 18.26 14.03
CA ALA A 16 16.01 19.60 14.10
C ALA A 16 15.55 20.13 12.71
N ALA A 17 16.32 19.90 11.65
CA ALA A 17 15.98 20.35 10.30
C ALA A 17 14.73 19.62 9.78
N GLU A 18 14.63 18.31 10.02
CA GLU A 18 13.48 17.51 9.58
C GLU A 18 12.23 17.87 10.37
N VAL A 19 12.34 18.06 11.69
CA VAL A 19 11.23 18.55 12.52
C VAL A 19 10.73 19.90 12.04
N ALA A 20 11.62 20.82 11.65
CA ALA A 20 11.22 22.11 11.09
C ALA A 20 10.43 21.93 9.78
N ARG A 21 10.90 21.06 8.88
CA ARG A 21 10.21 20.73 7.61
C ARG A 21 8.82 20.16 7.85
N LEU A 22 8.68 19.21 8.81
CA LEU A 22 7.41 18.57 9.15
C LEU A 22 6.41 19.55 9.76
N LYS A 23 6.87 20.48 10.58
CA LYS A 23 6.04 21.56 11.12
C LYS A 23 5.51 22.49 10.04
N VAL A 24 6.33 22.82 9.04
CA VAL A 24 5.88 23.61 7.89
C VAL A 24 4.83 22.86 7.10
N ALA A 25 5.02 21.56 6.85
CA ALA A 25 4.02 20.73 6.17
C ALA A 25 2.70 20.70 6.95
N HIS A 26 2.77 20.45 8.28
CA HIS A 26 1.59 20.42 9.14
C HIS A 26 0.86 21.77 9.19
N ALA A 27 1.59 22.88 9.27
CA ALA A 27 1.00 24.23 9.25
C ALA A 27 0.24 24.50 7.94
N ARG A 28 0.78 24.07 6.79
CA ARG A 28 0.10 24.18 5.49
C ARG A 28 -1.19 23.34 5.45
N VAL A 29 -1.16 22.11 5.95
CA VAL A 29 -2.36 21.26 6.05
C VAL A 29 -3.41 21.89 6.98
N THR A 30 -2.97 22.47 8.11
CA THR A 30 -3.85 23.19 9.05
C THR A 30 -4.50 24.39 8.36
N GLN A 31 -3.72 25.22 7.66
CA GLN A 31 -4.24 26.36 6.90
C GLN A 31 -5.24 25.90 5.84
N LEU A 32 -4.91 24.87 5.06
CA LEU A 32 -5.78 24.30 4.03
C LEU A 32 -7.12 23.82 4.62
N GLY A 33 -7.08 23.13 5.78
CA GLY A 33 -8.28 22.68 6.48
C GLY A 33 -9.18 23.81 6.92
N GLN A 34 -8.58 24.88 7.47
CA GLN A 34 -9.33 26.07 7.93
C GLN A 34 -9.96 26.86 6.80
N THR A 35 -9.29 26.98 5.65
CA THR A 35 -9.74 27.85 4.56
C THR A 35 -10.50 27.13 3.46
N SER A 36 -10.21 25.85 3.22
CA SER A 36 -10.62 25.18 1.98
C SER A 36 -11.01 23.71 2.15
N GLY A 37 -11.07 23.18 3.37
CA GLY A 37 -11.40 21.77 3.62
C GLY A 37 -12.70 21.33 2.97
N ASP A 38 -13.79 22.11 3.14
CA ASP A 38 -15.07 21.89 2.47
C ASP A 38 -14.97 21.95 0.93
N SER A 39 -13.97 22.65 0.40
CA SER A 39 -13.71 22.71 -1.05
C SER A 39 -13.06 21.45 -1.58
N ILE A 40 -12.39 20.69 -0.75
CA ILE A 40 -11.90 19.35 -1.07
C ILE A 40 -13.05 18.35 -0.97
N TRP A 41 -13.67 18.29 0.20
CA TRP A 41 -14.80 17.39 0.48
C TRP A 41 -15.69 17.99 1.56
N PRO A 42 -17.04 17.91 1.44
CA PRO A 42 -17.95 18.44 2.45
C PRO A 42 -17.66 17.89 3.85
N GLY A 43 -17.43 18.77 4.80
CA GLY A 43 -17.12 18.44 6.20
C GLY A 43 -15.68 17.98 6.45
N PHE A 44 -14.80 17.94 5.47
CA PHE A 44 -13.41 17.54 5.66
C PHE A 44 -12.61 18.66 6.34
N ARG A 45 -12.07 18.34 7.53
CA ARG A 45 -11.34 19.26 8.38
C ARG A 45 -9.98 18.64 8.77
N PRO A 46 -9.02 18.57 7.83
CA PRO A 46 -7.70 17.98 8.12
C PRO A 46 -6.95 18.71 9.22
N ASP A 47 -7.26 19.99 9.48
CA ASP A 47 -6.74 20.79 10.59
C ASP A 47 -7.10 20.26 11.99
N THR A 48 -8.12 19.42 12.10
CA THR A 48 -8.56 18.81 13.37
C THR A 48 -8.01 17.40 13.59
N ILE A 49 -7.29 16.85 12.63
CA ILE A 49 -6.78 15.47 12.66
C ILE A 49 -5.30 15.49 13.07
N PRO A 50 -4.93 14.88 14.21
CA PRO A 50 -3.53 14.78 14.61
C PRO A 50 -2.72 13.93 13.62
N VAL A 51 -1.44 14.27 13.46
CA VAL A 51 -0.55 13.59 12.51
C VAL A 51 0.66 13.00 13.22
N LEU A 52 0.92 11.72 12.97
CA LEU A 52 2.13 11.00 13.32
C LEU A 52 3.08 10.99 12.11
N TYR A 53 4.15 11.75 12.17
CA TYR A 53 5.23 11.68 11.19
C TYR A 53 6.27 10.65 11.64
N VAL A 54 6.32 9.52 10.97
CA VAL A 54 7.27 8.44 11.28
C VAL A 54 8.56 8.66 10.51
N LEU A 55 9.66 8.84 11.21
CA LEU A 55 11.02 8.91 10.67
C LEU A 55 11.69 7.55 10.89
N PRO A 56 11.77 6.68 9.86
CA PRO A 56 12.23 5.30 10.02
C PRO A 56 13.62 5.20 10.68
N GLY A 57 13.70 4.44 11.76
CA GLY A 57 14.93 4.22 12.53
C GLY A 57 15.37 5.39 13.42
N GLN A 58 14.55 6.45 13.54
CA GLN A 58 14.85 7.63 14.35
C GLN A 58 13.76 7.89 15.40
N GLY A 59 12.49 7.89 15.00
CA GLY A 59 11.39 8.14 15.91
C GLY A 59 10.12 8.63 15.24
N VAL A 60 9.19 9.12 16.05
CA VAL A 60 7.87 9.58 15.62
C VAL A 60 7.60 10.99 16.17
N LEU A 61 7.25 11.93 15.30
CA LEU A 61 6.81 13.28 15.65
C LEU A 61 5.29 13.36 15.60
N LEU A 62 4.66 13.66 16.72
CA LEU A 62 3.22 13.90 16.83
C LEU A 62 2.92 15.39 16.78
N LEU A 63 2.12 15.81 15.81
CA LEU A 63 1.66 17.21 15.68
C LEU A 63 0.13 17.28 15.69
N GLY A 64 -0.45 18.41 16.11
CA GLY A 64 -1.90 18.63 16.15
C GLY A 64 -2.61 17.87 17.29
N TRP A 65 -1.90 17.27 18.21
CA TRP A 65 -2.50 16.58 19.34
C TRP A 65 -2.98 17.58 20.41
N SER A 66 -4.22 17.46 20.83
CA SER A 66 -4.80 18.26 21.91
C SER A 66 -4.79 17.49 23.24
N GLY A 67 -4.37 18.15 24.32
CA GLY A 67 -4.25 17.57 25.66
C GLY A 67 -2.85 17.00 25.96
N PRO A 68 -2.70 16.24 27.07
CA PRO A 68 -1.43 15.63 27.44
C PRO A 68 -0.88 14.72 26.36
N ALA A 69 0.44 14.72 26.20
CA ALA A 69 1.10 13.80 25.27
C ALA A 69 0.81 12.34 25.65
N PRO A 70 0.59 11.45 24.68
CA PRO A 70 0.41 10.02 24.96
C PRO A 70 1.65 9.41 25.63
N GLU A 71 1.48 8.27 26.28
CA GLU A 71 2.57 7.53 26.90
C GLU A 71 3.70 7.27 25.91
N GLY A 72 4.94 7.46 26.34
CA GLY A 72 6.15 7.30 25.52
C GLY A 72 6.55 8.54 24.71
N PHE A 73 5.69 9.56 24.61
CA PHE A 73 5.98 10.82 23.94
C PHE A 73 6.47 11.90 24.90
N ALA A 74 7.64 12.47 24.64
CA ALA A 74 8.17 13.63 25.34
C ALA A 74 7.81 14.94 24.61
N PRO A 75 7.48 16.02 25.32
CA PRO A 75 7.22 17.32 24.71
C PRO A 75 8.43 17.84 23.94
N VAL A 76 8.20 18.36 22.74
CA VAL A 76 9.17 19.13 21.96
C VAL A 76 8.51 20.43 21.49
N ALA A 77 9.30 21.40 21.04
CA ALA A 77 8.73 22.67 20.59
C ALA A 77 7.64 22.48 19.53
N GLY A 78 6.37 22.72 19.90
CA GLY A 78 5.19 22.66 19.02
C GLY A 78 4.67 21.24 18.69
N GLY A 79 5.03 20.21 19.49
CA GLY A 79 4.54 18.84 19.33
C GLY A 79 5.09 17.91 20.39
N SER A 80 5.11 16.62 20.08
CA SER A 80 5.68 15.59 20.98
C SER A 80 6.50 14.58 20.17
N TRP A 81 7.56 14.06 20.75
CA TRP A 81 8.50 13.15 20.11
C TRP A 81 8.64 11.84 20.87
N GLN A 82 8.67 10.73 20.15
CA GLN A 82 8.99 9.42 20.67
C GLN A 82 10.15 8.82 19.86
N PRO A 83 11.33 8.56 20.46
CA PRO A 83 12.41 7.84 19.81
C PRO A 83 11.96 6.42 19.41
N SER A 84 12.36 5.96 18.24
CA SER A 84 12.08 4.60 17.78
C SER A 84 13.14 4.13 16.81
N THR A 85 13.60 2.90 16.98
CA THR A 85 14.50 2.23 16.04
C THR A 85 13.75 1.45 14.97
N GLU A 86 12.42 1.41 15.02
CA GLU A 86 11.60 0.75 14.01
C GLU A 86 11.78 1.40 12.64
N ARG A 87 11.96 0.55 11.64
CA ARG A 87 12.10 0.95 10.23
C ARG A 87 10.89 0.57 9.38
N GLY A 88 10.11 -0.41 9.84
CA GLY A 88 8.91 -0.89 9.15
C GLY A 88 7.69 -0.09 9.60
N ALA A 89 7.19 0.79 8.72
CA ALA A 89 5.94 1.49 8.90
C ALA A 89 5.29 1.74 7.53
N ALA A 90 3.96 1.86 7.52
CA ALA A 90 3.19 2.27 6.35
C ALA A 90 2.47 3.59 6.66
N SER A 91 2.30 4.45 5.67
CA SER A 91 1.38 5.57 5.78
C SER A 91 -0.04 5.02 5.84
N THR A 92 -0.87 5.51 6.76
CA THR A 92 -2.22 4.99 6.97
C THR A 92 -2.99 5.84 7.99
N GLY A 93 -4.32 5.82 7.94
CA GLY A 93 -5.15 6.22 9.08
C GLY A 93 -5.08 5.16 10.17
N THR A 94 -4.69 5.54 11.39
CA THR A 94 -4.52 4.62 12.54
C THR A 94 -5.11 5.20 13.83
N GLU A 95 -4.85 4.59 14.96
CA GLU A 95 -5.26 5.07 16.29
C GLU A 95 -4.05 5.20 17.22
N LEU A 96 -4.05 6.27 18.00
CA LEU A 96 -3.08 6.51 19.08
C LEU A 96 -3.87 6.86 20.35
N ALA A 97 -3.65 6.13 21.43
CA ALA A 97 -4.37 6.31 22.70
C ALA A 97 -5.89 6.43 22.52
N GLY A 98 -6.49 5.56 21.67
CA GLY A 98 -7.93 5.53 21.40
C GLY A 98 -8.45 6.67 20.51
N ARG A 99 -7.58 7.51 19.96
CA ARG A 99 -7.97 8.60 19.05
C ARG A 99 -7.44 8.35 17.64
N PRO A 100 -8.27 8.63 16.61
CA PRO A 100 -7.84 8.49 15.22
C PRO A 100 -6.76 9.52 14.87
N VAL A 101 -5.72 9.07 14.19
CA VAL A 101 -4.58 9.89 13.74
C VAL A 101 -4.18 9.51 12.32
N ALA A 102 -3.67 10.47 11.57
CA ALA A 102 -3.03 10.22 10.27
C ALA A 102 -1.56 9.87 10.49
N GLN A 103 -1.11 8.70 10.06
CA GLN A 103 0.29 8.30 10.12
C GLN A 103 0.94 8.49 8.74
N VAL A 104 2.02 9.23 8.69
CA VAL A 104 2.78 9.57 7.48
C VAL A 104 4.23 9.10 7.63
N VAL A 105 4.66 8.19 6.78
CA VAL A 105 6.06 7.75 6.73
C VAL A 105 6.88 8.76 5.92
N VAL A 106 7.86 9.34 6.60
CA VAL A 106 8.72 10.39 6.04
C VAL A 106 9.89 9.76 5.28
N GLY A 107 10.10 10.21 4.06
CA GLY A 107 11.18 9.80 3.16
C GLY A 107 11.71 10.98 2.34
N ALA A 108 12.02 10.74 1.08
CA ALA A 108 12.58 11.75 0.18
C ALA A 108 11.53 12.68 -0.46
N GLN A 109 10.30 12.72 0.06
CA GLN A 109 9.24 13.60 -0.47
C GLN A 109 9.65 15.07 -0.40
N THR A 110 9.30 15.84 -1.43
CA THR A 110 9.33 17.32 -1.37
C THR A 110 8.29 17.83 -0.37
N LEU A 111 8.37 19.10 -0.01
CA LEU A 111 7.39 19.70 0.91
C LEU A 111 5.93 19.64 0.37
N PRO A 112 5.65 19.98 -0.91
CA PRO A 112 4.29 19.79 -1.47
C PRO A 112 3.81 18.34 -1.45
N GLU A 113 4.67 17.39 -1.81
CA GLU A 113 4.32 15.96 -1.75
C GLU A 113 4.01 15.50 -0.33
N LEU A 114 4.75 15.99 0.66
CA LEU A 114 4.50 15.69 2.07
C LEU A 114 3.18 16.28 2.56
N VAL A 115 2.84 17.51 2.15
CA VAL A 115 1.52 18.13 2.41
C VAL A 115 0.42 17.30 1.78
N GLY A 116 0.56 16.94 0.50
CA GLY A 116 -0.40 16.08 -0.22
C GLY A 116 -0.60 14.74 0.46
N LEU A 117 0.48 14.05 0.81
CA LEU A 117 0.42 12.76 1.51
C LEU A 117 -0.26 12.89 2.89
N THR A 118 0.00 14.00 3.61
CA THR A 118 -0.68 14.25 4.89
C THR A 118 -2.19 14.45 4.72
N VAL A 119 -2.61 15.14 3.66
CA VAL A 119 -4.04 15.30 3.30
C VAL A 119 -4.66 13.94 2.95
N HIS A 120 -3.94 13.10 2.19
CA HIS A 120 -4.36 11.74 1.84
C HIS A 120 -4.64 10.89 3.08
N GLU A 121 -3.68 10.82 4.01
CA GLU A 121 -3.83 10.02 5.23
C GLU A 121 -4.88 10.61 6.19
N ALA A 122 -4.98 11.93 6.27
CA ALA A 122 -6.05 12.60 7.02
C ALA A 122 -7.43 12.28 6.41
N PHE A 123 -7.53 12.11 5.09
CA PHE A 123 -8.78 11.74 4.44
C PHE A 123 -9.21 10.31 4.78
N HIS A 124 -8.28 9.36 4.93
CA HIS A 124 -8.57 8.03 5.44
C HIS A 124 -9.16 8.07 6.87
N VAL A 125 -8.63 8.93 7.73
CA VAL A 125 -9.15 9.14 9.08
C VAL A 125 -10.56 9.73 9.04
N PHE A 126 -10.77 10.75 8.22
CA PHE A 126 -12.08 11.41 8.04
C PHE A 126 -13.14 10.46 7.49
N ARG A 127 -12.80 9.72 6.43
CA ARG A 127 -13.77 8.90 5.70
C ARG A 127 -14.06 7.56 6.36
N ARG A 128 -13.31 7.05 7.29
CA ARG A 128 -13.50 5.75 7.97
C ARG A 128 -14.54 4.85 7.30
N LEU A 129 -14.17 4.27 6.16
CA LEU A 129 -15.10 3.43 5.39
C LEU A 129 -15.54 2.23 6.23
N ALA A 130 -16.84 1.96 6.26
CA ALA A 130 -17.40 0.78 6.93
C ALA A 130 -16.89 -0.53 6.32
N LYS A 131 -16.63 -0.52 5.01
CA LYS A 131 -16.00 -1.62 4.28
C LYS A 131 -14.74 -1.10 3.61
N ARG A 132 -13.62 -1.81 3.80
CA ARG A 132 -12.38 -1.62 3.06
C ARG A 132 -12.15 -2.80 2.14
N GLU A 133 -11.35 -2.59 1.11
CA GLU A 133 -10.92 -3.68 0.26
C GLU A 133 -10.14 -4.72 1.07
N ASN A 134 -10.31 -6.00 0.72
CA ASN A 134 -9.47 -7.04 1.26
C ASN A 134 -8.10 -6.99 0.57
N SER A 135 -7.15 -6.32 1.20
CA SER A 135 -5.80 -6.12 0.65
C SER A 135 -5.04 -7.43 0.40
N PHE A 136 -5.43 -8.54 1.02
CA PHE A 136 -4.86 -9.85 0.72
C PHE A 136 -5.19 -10.35 -0.71
N LEU A 137 -6.27 -9.86 -1.31
CA LEU A 137 -6.64 -10.18 -2.70
C LEU A 137 -5.60 -9.68 -3.72
N VAL A 138 -4.75 -8.72 -3.37
CA VAL A 138 -3.57 -8.35 -4.19
C VAL A 138 -2.73 -9.58 -4.51
N SER A 139 -2.63 -10.54 -3.60
CA SER A 139 -1.84 -11.77 -3.77
C SER A 139 -2.43 -12.77 -4.77
N SER A 140 -3.70 -12.64 -5.12
CA SER A 140 -4.41 -13.52 -6.06
C SER A 140 -4.95 -12.79 -7.29
N TYR A 141 -4.73 -11.48 -7.38
CA TYR A 141 -5.18 -10.70 -8.53
C TYR A 141 -4.47 -11.16 -9.82
N PRO A 142 -5.18 -11.34 -10.98
CA PRO A 142 -4.61 -11.95 -12.18
C PRO A 142 -3.72 -10.99 -12.98
N VAL A 143 -2.62 -10.52 -12.40
CA VAL A 143 -1.66 -9.57 -13.04
C VAL A 143 -0.96 -10.14 -14.27
N PHE A 144 -1.00 -11.46 -14.45
CA PHE A 144 -0.42 -12.17 -15.61
C PHE A 144 -1.48 -12.59 -16.63
N ASP A 145 -2.73 -12.17 -16.47
CA ASP A 145 -3.78 -12.33 -17.49
C ASP A 145 -3.75 -11.13 -18.44
N ALA A 146 -3.27 -11.37 -19.65
CA ALA A 146 -3.14 -10.35 -20.69
C ALA A 146 -4.50 -9.75 -21.10
N LYS A 147 -5.60 -10.52 -21.03
CA LYS A 147 -6.95 -9.99 -21.34
C LYS A 147 -7.44 -9.02 -20.28
N ASN A 148 -7.23 -9.36 -18.98
CA ASN A 148 -7.53 -8.44 -17.89
C ASN A 148 -6.68 -7.16 -17.99
N GLU A 149 -5.38 -7.31 -18.29
CA GLU A 149 -4.47 -6.18 -18.47
C GLU A 149 -4.88 -5.28 -19.65
N ALA A 150 -5.28 -5.89 -20.79
CA ALA A 150 -5.77 -5.14 -21.94
C ALA A 150 -7.08 -4.39 -21.64
N GLY A 151 -8.01 -5.03 -20.92
CA GLY A 151 -9.25 -4.40 -20.47
C GLY A 151 -8.99 -3.17 -19.56
N MET A 152 -8.09 -3.29 -18.59
CA MET A 152 -7.70 -2.16 -17.73
C MET A 152 -7.02 -1.04 -18.52
N ALA A 153 -6.18 -1.36 -19.51
CA ALA A 153 -5.57 -0.36 -20.38
C ALA A 153 -6.61 0.40 -21.20
N LEU A 154 -7.62 -0.31 -21.70
CA LEU A 154 -8.73 0.30 -22.43
C LEU A 154 -9.54 1.23 -21.51
N GLU A 155 -9.88 0.79 -20.30
CA GLU A 155 -10.55 1.62 -19.30
C GLU A 155 -9.78 2.92 -19.03
N GLY A 156 -8.46 2.84 -18.84
CA GLY A 156 -7.61 4.02 -18.62
C GLY A 156 -7.63 4.99 -19.78
N ARG A 157 -7.55 4.51 -21.01
CA ARG A 157 -7.63 5.36 -22.22
C ARG A 157 -8.98 6.04 -22.38
N ILE A 158 -10.07 5.34 -22.09
CA ILE A 158 -11.42 5.92 -22.16
C ILE A 158 -11.57 7.00 -21.09
N LEU A 159 -11.16 6.75 -19.84
CA LEU A 159 -11.17 7.76 -18.78
C LEU A 159 -10.32 8.98 -19.16
N ALA A 160 -9.12 8.78 -19.69
CA ALA A 160 -8.26 9.86 -20.15
C ALA A 160 -8.92 10.68 -21.29
N ALA A 161 -9.62 10.03 -22.19
CA ALA A 161 -10.39 10.73 -23.25
C ALA A 161 -11.58 11.51 -22.66
N ALA A 162 -12.30 10.94 -21.67
CA ALA A 162 -13.40 11.60 -21.00
C ALA A 162 -12.95 12.88 -20.26
N GLU A 163 -11.80 12.82 -19.60
CA GLU A 163 -11.20 13.98 -18.91
C GLU A 163 -10.74 15.09 -19.87
N ARG A 164 -10.31 14.73 -21.07
CA ARG A 164 -9.91 15.70 -22.11
C ARG A 164 -11.08 16.26 -22.90
N ALA A 165 -12.25 15.63 -22.84
CA ALA A 165 -13.44 16.09 -23.55
C ALA A 165 -13.95 17.41 -22.98
N ARG A 166 -14.28 18.37 -23.90
CA ARG A 166 -14.63 19.74 -23.50
C ARG A 166 -16.13 19.92 -23.23
N ASP A 167 -16.95 19.02 -23.71
CA ASP A 167 -18.40 19.10 -23.53
C ASP A 167 -18.96 17.90 -22.76
N ARG A 168 -20.04 18.15 -22.02
CA ARG A 168 -20.68 17.16 -21.16
C ARG A 168 -21.30 15.99 -21.91
N ALA A 169 -21.71 16.17 -23.17
CA ALA A 169 -22.30 15.08 -23.94
C ALA A 169 -21.22 14.05 -24.31
N ALA A 170 -20.05 14.51 -24.78
CA ALA A 170 -18.89 13.65 -25.02
C ALA A 170 -18.40 12.96 -23.73
N GLN A 171 -18.33 13.69 -22.61
CA GLN A 171 -17.97 13.12 -21.32
C GLN A 171 -18.93 12.01 -20.89
N ARG A 172 -20.25 12.21 -21.02
CA ARG A 172 -21.25 11.17 -20.72
C ARG A 172 -21.14 9.97 -21.66
N ALA A 173 -20.91 10.19 -22.96
CA ALA A 173 -20.74 9.11 -23.92
C ALA A 173 -19.54 8.23 -23.54
N LEU A 174 -18.39 8.84 -23.27
CA LEU A 174 -17.18 8.14 -22.84
C LEU A 174 -17.33 7.45 -21.47
N ALA A 175 -18.06 8.08 -20.53
CA ALA A 175 -18.39 7.43 -19.25
C ALA A 175 -19.21 6.13 -19.47
N ARG A 176 -20.17 6.12 -20.40
CA ARG A 176 -20.92 4.91 -20.75
C ARG A 176 -20.05 3.84 -21.41
N GLU A 177 -19.16 4.22 -22.30
CA GLU A 177 -18.19 3.31 -22.91
C GLU A 177 -17.27 2.67 -21.85
N PHE A 178 -16.73 3.50 -20.93
CA PHE A 178 -15.94 3.02 -19.79
C PHE A 178 -16.70 1.99 -18.96
N LEU A 179 -17.96 2.29 -18.60
CA LEU A 179 -18.79 1.40 -17.80
C LEU A 179 -19.09 0.08 -18.52
N ALA A 180 -19.36 0.12 -19.82
CA ALA A 180 -19.60 -1.08 -20.63
C ALA A 180 -18.36 -2.00 -20.69
N VAL A 181 -17.18 -1.42 -20.89
CA VAL A 181 -15.89 -2.14 -20.89
C VAL A 181 -15.63 -2.74 -19.51
N ARG A 182 -15.75 -1.94 -18.46
CA ARG A 182 -15.53 -2.35 -17.06
C ARG A 182 -16.48 -3.46 -16.64
N GLU A 183 -17.76 -3.34 -16.91
CA GLU A 183 -18.75 -4.36 -16.58
C GLU A 183 -18.41 -5.70 -17.26
N SER A 184 -18.01 -5.67 -18.53
CA SER A 184 -17.59 -6.86 -19.24
C SER A 184 -16.35 -7.50 -18.62
N ARG A 185 -15.33 -6.71 -18.25
CA ARG A 185 -14.13 -7.20 -17.60
C ARG A 185 -14.42 -7.74 -16.20
N HIS A 186 -15.23 -7.05 -15.40
CA HIS A 186 -15.62 -7.48 -14.05
C HIS A 186 -16.38 -8.80 -14.06
N ARG A 187 -17.21 -9.10 -15.07
CA ARG A 187 -17.85 -10.41 -15.21
C ARG A 187 -16.82 -11.53 -15.37
N THR A 188 -15.73 -11.29 -16.10
CA THR A 188 -14.65 -12.27 -16.29
C THR A 188 -13.75 -12.36 -15.05
N LEU A 189 -13.50 -11.23 -14.39
CA LEU A 189 -12.65 -11.15 -13.21
C LEU A 189 -13.26 -11.86 -11.98
N GLY A 190 -14.59 -11.86 -11.89
CA GLY A 190 -15.33 -12.43 -10.77
C GLY A 190 -15.68 -11.42 -9.67
N GLY A 191 -16.73 -11.71 -8.92
CA GLY A 191 -17.35 -10.78 -7.98
C GLY A 191 -16.40 -10.24 -6.89
N ASP A 192 -15.59 -11.11 -6.28
CA ASP A 192 -14.71 -10.71 -5.18
C ASP A 192 -13.61 -9.75 -5.64
N LEU A 193 -13.02 -10.00 -6.81
CA LEU A 193 -11.97 -9.14 -7.36
C LEU A 193 -12.56 -7.84 -7.95
N ALA A 194 -13.76 -7.89 -8.53
CA ALA A 194 -14.48 -6.70 -8.96
C ALA A 194 -14.83 -5.80 -7.75
N ALA A 195 -15.31 -6.37 -6.67
CA ALA A 195 -15.57 -5.65 -5.42
C ALA A 195 -14.27 -5.09 -4.80
N PHE A 196 -13.17 -5.86 -4.87
CA PHE A 196 -11.86 -5.38 -4.44
C PHE A 196 -11.43 -4.11 -5.20
N GLU A 197 -11.57 -4.08 -6.53
CA GLU A 197 -11.25 -2.89 -7.33
C GLU A 197 -12.12 -1.68 -6.93
N GLN A 198 -13.43 -1.86 -6.84
CA GLN A 198 -14.36 -0.79 -6.48
C GLN A 198 -14.09 -0.23 -5.08
N LEU A 199 -13.80 -1.10 -4.10
CA LEU A 199 -13.47 -0.70 -2.75
C LEU A 199 -12.10 -0.03 -2.66
N ALA A 200 -11.12 -0.47 -3.45
CA ALA A 200 -9.80 0.16 -3.54
C ALA A 200 -9.91 1.57 -4.16
N GLU A 201 -10.75 1.77 -5.16
CA GLU A 201 -11.05 3.10 -5.72
C GLU A 201 -11.76 4.01 -4.71
N LEU A 202 -12.69 3.48 -3.89
CA LEU A 202 -13.33 4.23 -2.83
C LEU A 202 -12.38 4.57 -1.67
N ASN A 203 -11.46 3.68 -1.34
CA ASN A 203 -10.54 3.86 -0.24
C ASN A 203 -9.34 4.72 -0.66
N GLU A 204 -8.52 4.20 -1.57
CA GLU A 204 -7.28 4.85 -2.01
C GLU A 204 -7.54 5.94 -3.04
N GLY A 205 -8.46 5.67 -3.98
CA GLY A 205 -8.76 6.62 -5.05
C GLY A 205 -9.38 7.90 -4.55
N LEU A 206 -10.27 7.86 -3.54
CA LEU A 206 -10.84 9.09 -2.97
C LEU A 206 -9.87 9.83 -2.04
N ALA A 207 -8.97 9.13 -1.36
CA ALA A 207 -7.91 9.78 -0.60
C ALA A 207 -6.92 10.49 -1.55
N GLU A 208 -6.60 9.85 -2.68
CA GLU A 208 -5.80 10.48 -3.74
C GLU A 208 -6.55 11.66 -4.39
N TYR A 209 -7.86 11.52 -4.62
CA TYR A 209 -8.70 12.64 -5.08
C TYR A 209 -8.59 13.84 -4.13
N ALA A 210 -8.64 13.62 -2.82
CA ALA A 210 -8.49 14.70 -1.84
C ALA A 210 -7.12 15.37 -1.89
N LEU A 211 -6.05 14.57 -2.04
CA LEU A 211 -4.69 15.05 -2.26
C LEU A 211 -4.59 15.92 -3.51
N LEU A 212 -5.11 15.46 -4.65
CA LEU A 212 -5.06 16.19 -5.93
C LEU A 212 -5.88 17.48 -5.88
N ARG A 213 -7.06 17.45 -5.22
CA ARG A 213 -7.86 18.68 -4.98
C ARG A 213 -7.12 19.69 -4.11
N ALA A 214 -6.37 19.23 -3.11
CA ALA A 214 -5.51 20.10 -2.31
C ALA A 214 -4.43 20.75 -3.18
N GLY A 215 -3.76 19.97 -4.03
CA GLY A 215 -2.78 20.47 -4.99
C GLY A 215 -3.34 21.54 -5.94
N GLU A 216 -4.53 21.33 -6.47
CA GLU A 216 -5.22 22.34 -7.32
C GLU A 216 -5.55 23.65 -6.57
N ILE A 217 -5.99 23.54 -5.32
CA ILE A 217 -6.31 24.71 -4.49
C ILE A 217 -5.03 25.49 -4.15
N THR A 218 -3.96 24.80 -3.81
CA THR A 218 -2.67 25.42 -3.46
C THR A 218 -1.83 25.79 -4.68
N LYS A 219 -2.20 25.31 -5.87
CA LYS A 219 -1.42 25.39 -7.13
C LYS A 219 -0.04 24.74 -7.00
N GLU A 220 0.05 23.70 -6.21
CA GLU A 220 1.26 22.89 -5.99
C GLU A 220 1.05 21.45 -6.52
N HIS A 221 2.14 20.82 -7.00
CA HIS A 221 2.10 19.42 -7.44
C HIS A 221 2.05 18.43 -6.26
N PRO A 222 1.38 17.27 -6.43
CA PRO A 222 0.69 16.81 -7.64
C PRO A 222 -0.72 17.41 -7.80
N THR A 223 -1.16 17.56 -9.05
CA THR A 223 -2.49 18.02 -9.45
C THR A 223 -3.23 16.93 -10.24
N PHE A 224 -4.52 17.13 -10.57
CA PHE A 224 -5.25 16.23 -11.46
C PHE A 224 -4.55 16.07 -12.80
N GLY A 225 -4.05 17.17 -13.39
CA GLY A 225 -3.34 17.13 -14.68
C GLY A 225 -2.15 16.17 -14.67
N ASP A 226 -1.38 16.16 -13.60
CA ASP A 226 -0.23 15.25 -13.45
C ASP A 226 -0.67 13.80 -13.36
N ARG A 227 -1.71 13.51 -12.61
CA ARG A 227 -2.18 12.13 -12.40
C ARG A 227 -2.94 11.58 -13.61
N LEU A 228 -3.81 12.38 -14.21
CA LEU A 228 -4.61 11.98 -15.36
C LEU A 228 -3.77 11.72 -16.62
N ALA A 229 -2.61 12.39 -16.74
CA ALA A 229 -1.64 12.08 -17.80
C ALA A 229 -1.15 10.62 -17.75
N GLY A 230 -1.15 9.99 -16.58
CA GLY A 230 -0.77 8.59 -16.39
C GLY A 230 -1.82 7.57 -16.81
N LEU A 231 -3.08 7.97 -17.06
CA LEU A 231 -4.16 7.04 -17.41
C LEU A 231 -3.96 6.31 -18.71
N ASP A 232 -3.39 6.97 -19.73
CA ASP A 232 -3.07 6.35 -21.03
C ASP A 232 -2.06 5.20 -20.90
N GLY A 233 -1.17 5.28 -19.90
CA GLY A 233 -0.15 4.29 -19.59
C GLY A 233 -0.49 3.44 -18.37
N LEU A 234 -1.76 3.32 -17.97
CA LEU A 234 -2.20 2.71 -16.71
C LEU A 234 -1.59 1.33 -16.42
N THR A 235 -1.29 0.56 -17.45
CA THR A 235 -0.65 -0.76 -17.37
C THR A 235 0.84 -0.73 -17.71
N ALA A 236 1.42 0.41 -18.09
CA ALA A 236 2.81 0.51 -18.54
C ALA A 236 3.80 0.29 -17.39
N ASP A 237 3.57 0.88 -16.21
CA ASP A 237 4.37 0.62 -15.01
C ASP A 237 3.85 -0.63 -14.29
N ARG A 238 4.29 -1.80 -14.75
CA ARG A 238 3.94 -3.10 -14.18
C ARG A 238 4.90 -3.56 -13.09
N THR A 239 5.91 -2.77 -12.79
CA THR A 239 6.92 -3.12 -11.79
C THR A 239 6.39 -3.03 -10.37
N ARG A 240 5.32 -2.28 -10.15
CA ARG A 240 4.71 -1.97 -8.87
C ARG A 240 3.46 -2.81 -8.57
N SER A 241 2.91 -2.67 -7.39
CA SER A 241 1.65 -3.32 -6.99
C SER A 241 0.47 -2.89 -7.86
N ILE A 242 -0.42 -3.84 -8.18
CA ILE A 242 -1.70 -3.58 -8.89
C ILE A 242 -2.52 -2.49 -8.19
N ARG A 243 -2.43 -2.39 -6.86
CA ARG A 243 -3.20 -1.43 -6.06
C ARG A 243 -2.95 0.02 -6.48
N LEU A 244 -1.75 0.34 -6.96
CA LEU A 244 -1.40 1.68 -7.43
C LEU A 244 -2.21 2.16 -8.65
N ARG A 245 -2.86 1.27 -9.39
CA ARG A 245 -3.75 1.63 -10.50
C ARG A 245 -4.98 2.39 -10.01
N TYR A 246 -5.48 2.06 -8.83
CA TYR A 246 -6.67 2.68 -8.26
C TYR A 246 -6.43 4.11 -7.78
N TYR A 247 -5.18 4.49 -7.56
CA TYR A 247 -4.75 5.88 -7.35
C TYR A 247 -4.85 6.75 -8.62
N ALA A 248 -5.07 6.14 -9.79
CA ALA A 248 -5.35 6.87 -11.02
C ALA A 248 -6.83 6.76 -11.43
N THR A 249 -7.42 5.54 -11.41
CA THR A 249 -8.80 5.33 -11.85
C THR A 249 -9.84 5.89 -10.88
N GLY A 250 -9.59 5.82 -9.57
CA GLY A 250 -10.50 6.36 -8.57
C GLY A 250 -10.65 7.88 -8.66
N PRO A 251 -9.56 8.67 -8.59
CA PRO A 251 -9.67 10.13 -8.74
C PRO A 251 -10.18 10.55 -10.12
N ALA A 252 -9.89 9.82 -11.20
CA ALA A 252 -10.44 10.14 -12.51
C ALA A 252 -11.97 9.99 -12.53
N GLN A 253 -12.52 8.90 -12.00
CA GLN A 253 -13.97 8.74 -11.85
C GLN A 253 -14.57 9.84 -10.97
N ALA A 254 -13.94 10.17 -9.85
CA ALA A 254 -14.42 11.21 -8.94
C ALA A 254 -14.40 12.62 -9.59
N HIS A 255 -13.35 12.92 -10.37
CA HIS A 255 -13.27 14.19 -11.10
C HIS A 255 -14.29 14.25 -12.24
N LEU A 256 -14.49 13.16 -12.96
CA LEU A 256 -15.54 13.07 -13.99
C LEU A 256 -16.94 13.26 -13.38
N LEU A 257 -17.19 12.75 -12.17
CA LEU A 257 -18.42 13.04 -11.42
C LEU A 257 -18.55 14.54 -11.07
N ASP A 258 -17.46 15.22 -10.68
CA ASP A 258 -17.48 16.67 -10.48
C ASP A 258 -17.88 17.43 -11.76
N LEU A 259 -17.37 16.99 -12.93
CA LEU A 259 -17.68 17.59 -14.23
C LEU A 259 -19.15 17.38 -14.65
N LEU A 260 -19.69 16.17 -14.42
CA LEU A 260 -21.01 15.76 -14.87
C LEU A 260 -22.14 16.17 -13.91
N ALA A 261 -21.92 16.05 -12.59
CA ALA A 261 -22.96 16.22 -11.57
C ALA A 261 -22.67 17.37 -10.58
N GLY A 262 -21.54 18.08 -10.73
CA GLY A 262 -21.08 19.01 -9.71
C GLY A 262 -20.68 18.26 -8.44
N ARG A 263 -20.88 18.85 -7.26
CA ARG A 263 -20.34 18.30 -6.00
C ARG A 263 -21.35 17.48 -5.18
N SER A 264 -22.61 17.41 -5.62
CA SER A 264 -23.71 16.78 -4.88
C SER A 264 -23.57 15.26 -4.74
N TRP A 265 -22.86 14.60 -5.65
CA TRP A 265 -22.61 13.17 -5.61
C TRP A 265 -21.86 12.71 -4.34
N LYS A 266 -21.03 13.59 -3.74
CA LYS A 266 -20.25 13.27 -2.54
C LYS A 266 -21.11 12.93 -1.34
N ALA A 267 -22.18 13.68 -1.13
CA ALA A 267 -23.14 13.42 -0.06
C ALA A 267 -23.89 12.10 -0.30
N ARG A 268 -24.31 11.85 -1.54
CA ARG A 268 -25.02 10.62 -1.92
C ARG A 268 -24.16 9.38 -1.80
N LEU A 269 -22.91 9.44 -2.22
CA LEU A 269 -21.95 8.33 -2.09
C LEU A 269 -21.88 7.81 -0.66
N VAL A 270 -21.94 8.72 0.33
CA VAL A 270 -21.91 8.36 1.76
C VAL A 270 -23.26 7.85 2.24
N ALA A 271 -24.33 8.60 1.95
CA ALA A 271 -25.66 8.32 2.49
C ALA A 271 -26.26 7.01 1.93
N GLU A 272 -25.98 6.71 0.67
CA GLU A 272 -26.56 5.58 -0.06
C GLU A 272 -25.58 4.39 -0.18
N ASN A 273 -24.36 4.51 0.35
CA ASN A 273 -23.30 3.48 0.29
C ASN A 273 -23.02 3.01 -1.16
N LEU A 274 -22.93 3.97 -2.08
CA LEU A 274 -22.70 3.71 -3.51
C LEU A 274 -21.21 3.59 -3.83
N THR A 275 -20.90 2.97 -4.97
CA THR A 275 -19.57 3.01 -5.58
C THR A 275 -19.45 4.20 -6.54
N LEU A 276 -18.24 4.57 -6.94
CA LEU A 276 -18.02 5.57 -7.99
C LEU A 276 -18.65 5.12 -9.31
N GLN A 277 -18.59 3.82 -9.60
CA GLN A 277 -19.19 3.20 -10.77
C GLN A 277 -20.72 3.36 -10.79
N ASP A 278 -21.41 3.15 -9.65
CA ASP A 278 -22.86 3.32 -9.54
C ASP A 278 -23.28 4.76 -9.84
N LEU A 279 -22.56 5.72 -9.26
CA LEU A 279 -22.82 7.15 -9.49
C LEU A 279 -22.55 7.57 -10.95
N LEU A 280 -21.45 7.08 -11.56
CA LEU A 280 -21.17 7.33 -12.97
C LEU A 280 -22.25 6.74 -13.88
N ALA A 281 -22.75 5.53 -13.56
CA ALA A 281 -23.82 4.89 -14.33
C ALA A 281 -25.10 5.75 -14.31
N GLU A 282 -25.44 6.30 -13.16
CA GLU A 282 -26.61 7.17 -13.03
C GLU A 282 -26.44 8.49 -13.80
N VAL A 283 -25.35 9.24 -13.55
CA VAL A 283 -25.17 10.57 -14.17
C VAL A 283 -24.91 10.51 -15.66
N SER A 284 -24.43 9.38 -16.18
CA SER A 284 -24.25 9.13 -17.60
C SER A 284 -25.46 8.48 -18.26
N GLU A 285 -26.49 8.10 -17.48
CA GLU A 285 -27.66 7.36 -17.94
C GLU A 285 -27.27 6.02 -18.60
N TYR A 286 -26.23 5.38 -18.06
CA TYR A 286 -25.76 4.06 -18.55
C TYR A 286 -26.78 2.97 -18.24
N ARG A 287 -27.14 2.20 -19.26
CA ARG A 287 -27.98 1.00 -19.14
C ARG A 287 -27.10 -0.24 -19.22
N ARG A 288 -27.19 -1.13 -18.22
CA ARG A 288 -26.43 -2.37 -18.19
C ARG A 288 -26.69 -3.22 -19.43
N ALA A 289 -25.69 -3.99 -19.86
CA ALA A 289 -25.71 -4.87 -21.03
C ALA A 289 -25.71 -4.20 -22.41
N GLU A 290 -25.19 -2.99 -22.53
CA GLU A 290 -25.00 -2.32 -23.81
C GLU A 290 -23.75 -2.86 -24.57
N HIS A 291 -23.87 -4.02 -25.19
CA HIS A 291 -22.78 -4.64 -25.93
C HIS A 291 -22.19 -3.76 -27.07
N ASP A 292 -23.02 -2.90 -27.64
CA ASP A 292 -22.61 -2.04 -28.74
C ASP A 292 -21.62 -0.97 -28.28
N LEU A 293 -21.82 -0.39 -27.09
CA LEU A 293 -20.88 0.58 -26.51
C LEU A 293 -19.47 -0.02 -26.31
N ARG A 294 -19.41 -1.25 -25.82
CA ARG A 294 -18.11 -1.93 -25.67
C ARG A 294 -17.44 -2.10 -27.02
N ARG A 295 -18.13 -2.60 -28.03
CA ARG A 295 -17.56 -2.78 -29.38
C ARG A 295 -17.15 -1.44 -30.01
N GLN A 296 -17.93 -0.40 -29.78
CA GLN A 296 -17.57 0.96 -30.20
C GLN A 296 -16.27 1.42 -29.57
N ALA A 297 -16.13 1.29 -28.25
CA ALA A 297 -14.89 1.63 -27.53
C ALA A 297 -13.69 0.77 -28.02
N GLU A 298 -13.87 -0.55 -28.16
CA GLU A 298 -12.83 -1.46 -28.67
C GLU A 298 -12.32 -1.02 -30.06
N GLY A 299 -13.23 -0.56 -30.93
CA GLY A 299 -12.88 -0.02 -32.25
C GLY A 299 -12.19 1.34 -32.18
N ALA A 300 -12.75 2.28 -31.43
CA ALA A 300 -12.25 3.65 -31.31
C ALA A 300 -10.85 3.73 -30.67
N PHE A 301 -10.54 2.86 -29.72
CA PHE A 301 -9.28 2.83 -28.99
C PHE A 301 -8.29 1.75 -29.46
N ALA A 302 -8.50 1.18 -30.66
CA ALA A 302 -7.62 0.18 -31.26
C ALA A 302 -7.30 -1.01 -30.34
N MET A 303 -8.32 -1.71 -29.84
CA MET A 303 -8.22 -2.80 -28.87
C MET A 303 -7.18 -3.86 -29.23
N ARG A 304 -7.08 -4.26 -30.53
CA ARG A 304 -6.07 -5.23 -30.98
C ARG A 304 -4.64 -4.81 -30.68
N ALA A 305 -4.34 -3.51 -30.78
CA ALA A 305 -3.01 -3.00 -30.44
C ALA A 305 -2.78 -3.02 -28.92
N ILE A 306 -3.84 -2.76 -28.12
CA ILE A 306 -3.81 -2.86 -26.66
C ILE A 306 -3.54 -4.31 -26.24
N GLU A 307 -4.24 -5.29 -26.83
CA GLU A 307 -4.06 -6.73 -26.55
C GLU A 307 -2.63 -7.19 -26.87
N ALA A 308 -2.10 -6.85 -28.04
CA ALA A 308 -0.73 -7.18 -28.42
C ALA A 308 0.31 -6.57 -27.44
N ALA A 309 0.07 -5.33 -27.01
CA ALA A 309 0.93 -4.68 -26.01
C ALA A 309 0.81 -5.34 -24.63
N ALA A 310 -0.38 -5.77 -24.24
CA ALA A 310 -0.61 -6.47 -22.99
C ALA A 310 0.08 -7.84 -22.96
N ASP A 311 -0.02 -8.65 -24.03
CA ASP A 311 0.67 -9.93 -24.15
C ASP A 311 2.19 -9.78 -24.01
N SER A 312 2.77 -8.87 -24.80
CA SER A 312 4.20 -8.55 -24.70
C SER A 312 4.60 -8.09 -23.30
N GLY A 313 3.77 -7.20 -22.71
CA GLY A 313 4.02 -6.64 -21.41
C GLY A 313 3.96 -7.67 -20.27
N VAL A 314 3.03 -8.62 -20.31
CA VAL A 314 2.95 -9.72 -19.32
C VAL A 314 4.20 -10.61 -19.36
N GLY A 315 4.71 -10.93 -20.55
CA GLY A 315 5.97 -11.66 -20.68
C GLY A 315 7.16 -10.93 -20.04
N LYS A 316 7.28 -9.64 -20.35
CA LYS A 316 8.33 -8.77 -19.76
C LYS A 316 8.19 -8.66 -18.24
N LEU A 317 6.96 -8.52 -17.74
CA LEU A 317 6.68 -8.45 -16.30
C LEU A 317 7.15 -9.71 -15.57
N ARG A 318 6.83 -10.90 -16.10
CA ARG A 318 7.28 -12.17 -15.51
C ARG A 318 8.81 -12.26 -15.45
N ALA A 319 9.49 -11.95 -16.56
CA ALA A 319 10.95 -11.95 -16.61
C ALA A 319 11.54 -10.96 -15.58
N PHE A 320 11.00 -9.75 -15.52
CA PHE A 320 11.45 -8.73 -14.58
C PHE A 320 11.26 -9.19 -13.12
N ARG A 321 10.10 -9.71 -12.75
CA ARG A 321 9.84 -10.14 -11.37
C ARG A 321 10.68 -11.35 -10.95
N ARG A 322 10.96 -12.26 -11.87
CA ARG A 322 11.93 -13.34 -11.62
C ARG A 322 13.33 -12.79 -11.36
N SER A 323 13.80 -11.85 -12.17
CA SER A 323 15.11 -11.22 -11.94
C SER A 323 15.20 -10.48 -10.61
N GLN A 324 14.09 -9.88 -10.13
CA GLN A 324 14.04 -9.28 -8.79
C GLN A 324 14.22 -10.34 -7.69
N VAL A 325 13.57 -11.51 -7.82
CA VAL A 325 13.75 -12.62 -6.88
C VAL A 325 15.21 -13.10 -6.89
N ASP A 326 15.79 -13.30 -8.08
CA ASP A 326 17.18 -13.73 -8.21
C ASP A 326 18.15 -12.73 -7.57
N SER A 327 17.91 -11.43 -7.78
CA SER A 327 18.68 -10.36 -7.15
C SER A 327 18.58 -10.38 -5.62
N VAL A 328 17.36 -10.52 -5.08
CA VAL A 328 17.12 -10.56 -3.64
C VAL A 328 17.80 -11.78 -3.00
N LEU A 329 17.63 -12.96 -3.58
CA LEU A 329 18.19 -14.19 -3.03
C LEU A 329 19.69 -14.35 -3.30
N GLY A 330 20.21 -13.69 -4.36
CA GLY A 330 21.63 -13.62 -4.70
C GLY A 330 22.42 -12.60 -3.88
N ALA A 331 21.78 -11.72 -3.13
CA ALA A 331 22.45 -10.71 -2.31
C ALA A 331 23.42 -11.37 -1.31
N PRO A 332 24.53 -10.68 -0.96
CA PRO A 332 25.48 -11.18 0.03
C PRO A 332 24.83 -11.25 1.42
N GLY A 333 25.19 -12.29 2.20
CA GLY A 333 24.70 -12.49 3.56
C GLY A 333 24.11 -13.88 3.78
N LEU A 334 23.54 -14.09 4.95
CA LEU A 334 22.94 -15.35 5.37
C LEU A 334 21.55 -15.50 4.71
N LEU A 335 21.36 -16.57 3.95
CA LEU A 335 20.09 -16.93 3.33
C LEU A 335 19.26 -17.78 4.30
N LEU A 336 18.23 -17.19 4.89
CA LEU A 336 17.22 -17.90 5.64
C LEU A 336 16.28 -18.64 4.69
N VAL A 337 16.10 -19.94 4.93
CA VAL A 337 15.09 -20.80 4.29
C VAL A 337 14.21 -21.35 5.40
N MET A 338 12.97 -20.88 5.47
CA MET A 338 12.01 -21.31 6.49
C MET A 338 10.89 -22.14 5.85
N THR A 339 10.52 -23.24 6.50
CA THR A 339 9.37 -24.07 6.12
C THR A 339 8.52 -24.36 7.35
N LEU A 340 7.23 -24.63 7.14
CA LEU A 340 6.30 -25.02 8.19
C LEU A 340 5.71 -26.39 7.84
N GLU A 341 5.83 -27.35 8.74
CA GLU A 341 5.28 -28.70 8.53
C GLU A 341 3.77 -28.74 8.76
N GLY A 342 3.04 -29.34 7.82
CA GLY A 342 1.61 -29.65 7.98
C GLY A 342 0.64 -28.47 8.05
N ARG A 343 1.10 -27.22 7.90
CA ARG A 343 0.28 -26.01 7.93
C ARG A 343 0.72 -25.01 6.88
N SER A 344 -0.18 -24.13 6.49
CA SER A 344 0.13 -22.99 5.63
C SER A 344 0.58 -21.80 6.45
N LEU A 345 1.58 -21.07 5.95
CA LEU A 345 2.01 -19.78 6.48
C LEU A 345 0.99 -18.69 6.10
N GLY A 346 0.32 -18.14 7.11
CA GLY A 346 -0.56 -17.00 6.96
C GLY A 346 0.22 -15.67 6.90
N MET A 347 -0.32 -14.69 6.19
CA MET A 347 0.10 -13.29 6.29
C MET A 347 -0.71 -12.60 7.39
N CYS A 348 -0.05 -12.15 8.45
CA CYS A 348 -0.69 -11.49 9.60
C CYS A 348 -0.55 -9.97 9.56
N GLY A 349 0.39 -9.49 8.74
CA GLY A 349 0.58 -8.09 8.41
C GLY A 349 1.37 -8.00 7.11
N LEU A 350 1.02 -7.01 6.27
CA LEU A 350 1.72 -6.75 5.02
C LEU A 350 1.57 -5.29 4.62
N ASP A 351 2.49 -4.81 3.81
CA ASP A 351 2.32 -3.58 3.05
C ASP A 351 1.83 -3.94 1.64
N PRO A 352 0.54 -3.72 1.33
CA PRO A 352 -0.04 -4.16 0.06
C PRO A 352 0.54 -3.42 -1.16
N GLN A 353 1.17 -2.26 -0.98
CA GLN A 353 1.88 -1.56 -2.06
C GLN A 353 3.20 -2.23 -2.41
N ASN A 354 3.77 -2.97 -1.46
CA ASN A 354 5.06 -3.65 -1.58
C ASN A 354 4.93 -5.18 -1.74
N LEU A 355 3.73 -5.65 -2.06
CA LEU A 355 3.47 -7.06 -2.36
C LEU A 355 3.38 -7.26 -3.87
N LEU A 356 4.27 -8.08 -4.41
CA LEU A 356 4.35 -8.42 -5.83
C LEU A 356 4.13 -9.92 -6.04
N GLN A 357 3.23 -10.28 -6.95
CA GLN A 357 3.19 -11.64 -7.47
C GLN A 357 4.37 -11.86 -8.42
N VAL A 358 5.08 -12.95 -8.26
CA VAL A 358 6.19 -13.36 -9.13
C VAL A 358 5.74 -14.44 -10.11
N ASP A 359 4.98 -15.41 -9.60
CA ASP A 359 4.32 -16.47 -10.35
C ASP A 359 3.10 -16.96 -9.55
N GLN A 360 2.37 -17.95 -10.05
CA GLN A 360 1.24 -18.52 -9.33
C GLN A 360 1.71 -19.08 -7.97
N GLY A 361 1.18 -18.51 -6.89
CA GLY A 361 1.55 -18.89 -5.52
C GLY A 361 2.89 -18.39 -5.02
N VAL A 362 3.70 -17.69 -5.84
CA VAL A 362 4.99 -17.11 -5.44
C VAL A 362 4.86 -15.60 -5.31
N LEU A 363 5.17 -15.09 -4.13
CA LEU A 363 5.06 -13.68 -3.77
C LEU A 363 6.44 -13.12 -3.39
N LEU A 364 6.70 -11.88 -3.77
CA LEU A 364 7.82 -11.08 -3.30
C LEU A 364 7.27 -9.91 -2.48
N HIS A 365 7.55 -9.93 -1.19
CA HIS A 365 7.38 -8.77 -0.30
C HIS A 365 8.66 -7.95 -0.40
N THR A 366 8.60 -6.76 -0.95
CA THR A 366 9.82 -5.98 -1.25
C THR A 366 10.36 -5.22 -0.04
N ARG A 367 9.60 -5.11 1.04
CA ARG A 367 9.95 -4.26 2.17
C ARG A 367 9.66 -4.87 3.53
N TRP A 368 8.41 -5.19 3.81
CA TRP A 368 7.95 -5.62 5.13
C TRP A 368 6.81 -6.63 5.04
N VAL A 369 6.86 -7.64 5.91
CA VAL A 369 5.78 -8.61 6.08
C VAL A 369 5.84 -9.26 7.46
N GLN A 370 4.66 -9.53 8.03
CA GLN A 370 4.47 -10.42 9.18
C GLN A 370 3.82 -11.72 8.73
N LEU A 371 4.46 -12.83 9.05
CA LEU A 371 3.92 -14.16 8.77
C LEU A 371 3.68 -14.90 10.08
N CYS A 372 2.62 -15.69 10.15
CA CYS A 372 2.27 -16.41 11.35
C CYS A 372 1.58 -17.76 11.07
N ALA A 373 1.59 -18.62 12.09
CA ALA A 373 0.85 -19.88 12.12
C ALA A 373 0.36 -20.17 13.55
N GLY A 374 -0.57 -19.33 14.04
CA GLY A 374 -1.05 -19.39 15.42
C GLY A 374 0.12 -19.24 16.41
N ASP A 375 0.12 -20.08 17.44
CA ASP A 375 1.19 -20.09 18.47
C ASP A 375 2.45 -20.82 18.03
N ALA A 376 2.44 -21.54 16.89
CA ALA A 376 3.59 -22.30 16.41
C ALA A 376 4.68 -21.39 15.83
N LEU A 377 4.29 -20.26 15.22
CA LEU A 377 5.23 -19.36 14.55
C LEU A 377 4.71 -17.94 14.50
N GLN A 378 5.58 -17.01 14.83
CA GLN A 378 5.46 -15.58 14.51
C GLN A 378 6.79 -15.09 13.94
N THR A 379 6.75 -14.38 12.82
CA THR A 379 7.95 -13.81 12.21
C THR A 379 7.64 -12.48 11.53
N THR A 380 8.55 -11.52 11.69
CA THR A 380 8.49 -10.21 11.05
C THR A 380 9.75 -10.00 10.25
N PHE A 381 9.61 -9.63 9.00
CA PHE A 381 10.72 -9.28 8.13
C PHE A 381 10.65 -7.77 7.79
N ASN A 382 11.77 -7.08 7.93
CA ASN A 382 12.04 -5.71 7.47
C ASN A 382 13.04 -5.71 6.31
N THR A 383 13.01 -6.74 5.50
CA THR A 383 13.86 -6.99 4.32
C THR A 383 13.01 -7.65 3.24
N PRO A 384 13.44 -7.64 1.97
CA PRO A 384 12.73 -8.38 0.94
C PRO A 384 12.61 -9.89 1.24
N VAL A 385 11.42 -10.45 1.01
CA VAL A 385 11.07 -11.85 1.31
C VAL A 385 10.40 -12.49 0.12
N VAL A 386 10.85 -13.66 -0.27
CA VAL A 386 10.18 -14.54 -1.24
C VAL A 386 9.38 -15.59 -0.49
N GLN A 387 8.04 -15.51 -0.61
CA GLN A 387 7.11 -16.49 -0.07
C GLN A 387 6.61 -17.40 -1.20
N ASP A 388 6.92 -18.68 -1.14
CA ASP A 388 6.40 -19.69 -2.05
C ASP A 388 5.30 -20.49 -1.32
N ARG A 389 4.06 -20.17 -1.62
CA ARG A 389 2.89 -20.81 -1.00
C ARG A 389 2.68 -22.24 -1.48
N ASN A 390 3.17 -22.58 -2.69
CA ASN A 390 3.06 -23.92 -3.24
C ASN A 390 4.05 -24.87 -2.52
N ALA A 391 5.27 -24.39 -2.26
CA ALA A 391 6.29 -25.13 -1.51
C ALA A 391 6.18 -24.98 0.01
N GLY A 392 5.25 -24.14 0.52
CA GLY A 392 5.13 -23.81 1.93
C GLY A 392 6.42 -23.21 2.52
N SER A 393 7.16 -22.44 1.74
CA SER A 393 8.50 -21.96 2.10
C SER A 393 8.62 -20.43 2.02
N VAL A 394 9.52 -19.90 2.82
CA VAL A 394 9.91 -18.50 2.85
C VAL A 394 11.42 -18.39 2.75
N ARG A 395 11.92 -17.50 1.90
CA ARG A 395 13.33 -17.25 1.69
C ARG A 395 13.64 -15.76 1.79
N ALA A 396 14.66 -15.41 2.55
CA ALA A 396 15.13 -14.04 2.72
C ALA A 396 16.62 -13.98 3.01
N VAL A 397 17.30 -12.94 2.53
CA VAL A 397 18.67 -12.65 3.00
C VAL A 397 18.57 -11.76 4.22
N VAL A 398 19.05 -12.25 5.36
CA VAL A 398 18.79 -11.68 6.70
C VAL A 398 20.01 -10.99 7.33
N GLY A 399 20.95 -10.56 6.51
CA GLY A 399 22.13 -9.81 6.93
C GLY A 399 23.41 -10.65 6.99
N ALA A 400 24.48 -10.06 7.53
CA ALA A 400 25.75 -10.75 7.72
C ALA A 400 25.66 -11.79 8.84
N ASP A 401 26.49 -12.82 8.77
CA ASP A 401 26.55 -13.93 9.73
C ASP A 401 26.60 -13.51 11.20
N SER A 402 27.41 -12.51 11.51
CA SER A 402 27.60 -11.99 12.87
C SER A 402 26.41 -11.21 13.43
N GLY A 403 25.41 -10.92 12.59
CA GLY A 403 24.22 -10.14 12.98
C GLY A 403 23.01 -10.97 13.41
N VAL A 404 23.04 -12.29 13.21
CA VAL A 404 21.93 -13.19 13.59
C VAL A 404 22.19 -13.84 14.94
N ARG A 405 21.28 -13.64 15.88
CA ARG A 405 21.33 -14.25 17.23
C ARG A 405 20.27 -15.34 17.33
N LEU A 406 20.68 -16.51 17.80
CA LEU A 406 19.80 -17.62 18.13
C LEU A 406 19.68 -17.76 19.64
N THR A 407 18.45 -17.88 20.13
CA THR A 407 18.13 -18.26 21.51
C THR A 407 17.24 -19.51 21.47
N VAL A 408 17.60 -20.53 22.25
CA VAL A 408 16.81 -21.77 22.41
C VAL A 408 16.53 -21.96 23.88
N ALA A 409 15.27 -22.13 24.25
CA ALA A 409 14.81 -22.26 25.63
C ALA A 409 15.39 -21.16 26.57
N GLY A 410 15.49 -19.92 26.05
CA GLY A 410 16.02 -18.77 26.80
C GLY A 410 17.55 -18.66 26.83
N GLN A 411 18.29 -19.61 26.27
CA GLN A 411 19.76 -19.61 26.27
C GLN A 411 20.31 -19.22 24.91
N ALA A 412 21.29 -18.31 24.90
CA ALA A 412 22.00 -17.93 23.68
C ALA A 412 22.76 -19.16 23.13
N THR A 413 22.54 -19.45 21.85
CA THR A 413 23.09 -20.62 21.16
C THR A 413 23.88 -20.15 19.94
N GLU A 414 25.05 -20.67 19.75
CA GLU A 414 25.90 -20.29 18.61
C GLU A 414 25.49 -21.05 17.35
N LEU A 415 25.35 -20.30 16.24
CA LEU A 415 25.09 -20.82 14.90
C LEU A 415 26.36 -20.80 14.06
N ARG A 416 27.17 -21.88 14.14
CA ARG A 416 28.35 -22.07 13.27
C ARG A 416 27.96 -22.82 11.99
N ASP A 417 28.84 -22.77 11.00
CA ASP A 417 28.73 -23.64 9.84
C ASP A 417 28.77 -25.11 10.29
N GLY A 418 27.89 -25.94 9.74
CA GLY A 418 27.66 -27.32 10.14
C GLY A 418 26.80 -27.52 11.39
N SER A 419 26.30 -26.44 12.04
CA SER A 419 25.40 -26.57 13.21
C SER A 419 24.11 -27.29 12.83
N ARG A 420 23.66 -28.21 13.70
CA ARG A 420 22.35 -28.89 13.64
C ARG A 420 21.73 -28.95 15.01
N LEU A 421 20.48 -28.48 15.11
CA LEU A 421 19.66 -28.59 16.31
C LEU A 421 18.32 -29.22 15.91
N GLU A 422 18.01 -30.34 16.48
CA GLU A 422 16.77 -31.05 16.22
C GLU A 422 15.80 -30.87 17.40
N ASN A 423 14.51 -30.66 17.07
CA ASN A 423 13.42 -30.47 18.05
C ASN A 423 13.72 -29.37 19.10
N ALA A 424 14.43 -28.32 18.70
CA ALA A 424 14.66 -27.16 19.57
C ALA A 424 13.33 -26.48 19.93
N THR A 425 13.16 -26.15 21.21
CA THR A 425 11.92 -25.54 21.73
C THR A 425 12.15 -24.09 22.12
N ALA A 426 11.09 -23.27 22.09
CA ALA A 426 11.13 -21.84 22.38
C ALA A 426 12.25 -21.14 21.61
N VAL A 427 12.28 -21.36 20.30
CA VAL A 427 13.29 -20.82 19.37
C VAL A 427 13.03 -19.36 19.10
N ARG A 428 14.07 -18.54 19.22
CA ARG A 428 14.05 -17.13 18.82
C ARG A 428 15.29 -16.83 17.97
N LEU A 429 15.04 -16.31 16.77
CA LEU A 429 16.07 -15.80 15.86
C LEU A 429 15.84 -14.30 15.66
N GLU A 430 16.91 -13.51 15.76
CA GLU A 430 16.83 -12.06 15.67
C GLU A 430 18.01 -11.49 14.88
N SER A 431 17.70 -10.51 14.05
CA SER A 431 18.65 -9.58 13.46
C SER A 431 17.99 -8.22 13.29
N PRO A 432 18.70 -7.16 12.89
CA PRO A 432 18.08 -5.88 12.53
C PRO A 432 17.05 -5.97 11.39
N LEU A 433 17.11 -7.05 10.59
CA LEU A 433 16.26 -7.24 9.40
C LEU A 433 15.09 -8.20 9.61
N PHE A 434 15.13 -9.01 10.68
CA PHE A 434 14.03 -9.94 10.96
C PHE A 434 13.97 -10.37 12.42
N THR A 435 12.80 -10.81 12.84
CA THR A 435 12.58 -11.59 14.07
C THR A 435 11.77 -12.84 13.73
N LEU A 436 12.10 -13.95 14.38
CA LEU A 436 11.37 -15.21 14.27
C LEU A 436 11.22 -15.80 15.66
N GLN A 437 10.01 -16.20 16.03
CA GLN A 437 9.69 -16.94 17.23
C GLN A 437 8.93 -18.19 16.84
N ALA A 438 9.47 -19.36 17.19
CA ALA A 438 8.84 -20.65 16.93
C ALA A 438 8.76 -21.47 18.21
N ALA A 439 7.60 -22.09 18.43
CA ALA A 439 7.42 -22.99 19.59
C ALA A 439 8.37 -24.18 19.53
N LYS A 440 8.54 -24.75 18.33
CA LYS A 440 9.45 -25.88 18.08
C LYS A 440 9.98 -25.82 16.65
N ALA A 441 11.29 -26.09 16.46
CA ALA A 441 11.88 -26.14 15.13
C ALA A 441 13.11 -27.05 15.07
N ASP A 442 13.42 -27.54 13.87
CA ASP A 442 14.77 -28.02 13.53
C ASP A 442 15.53 -26.88 12.85
N ILE A 443 16.75 -26.68 13.24
CA ILE A 443 17.62 -25.63 12.75
C ILE A 443 18.90 -26.22 12.22
N SER A 444 19.30 -25.87 11.00
CA SER A 444 20.59 -26.25 10.46
C SER A 444 21.25 -25.10 9.70
N ARG A 445 22.57 -25.08 9.70
CA ARG A 445 23.34 -24.12 8.91
C ARG A 445 24.36 -24.84 8.06
N GLU A 446 24.38 -24.56 6.77
CA GLU A 446 25.37 -25.06 5.80
C GLU A 446 25.82 -23.87 4.93
N GLY A 447 27.07 -23.47 5.13
CA GLY A 447 27.63 -22.28 4.49
C GLY A 447 26.78 -21.01 4.79
N ARG A 448 26.28 -20.37 3.74
CA ARG A 448 25.40 -19.18 3.86
C ARG A 448 23.92 -19.53 4.07
N VAL A 449 23.53 -20.79 4.08
CA VAL A 449 22.13 -21.21 4.19
C VAL A 449 21.80 -21.56 5.63
N LEU A 450 20.85 -20.82 6.21
CA LEU A 450 20.23 -21.11 7.50
C LEU A 450 18.83 -21.69 7.25
N THR A 451 18.64 -22.96 7.54
CA THR A 451 17.36 -23.64 7.39
C THR A 451 16.65 -23.72 8.74
N VAL A 452 15.37 -23.31 8.76
CA VAL A 452 14.49 -23.42 9.93
C VAL A 452 13.24 -24.19 9.53
N ARG A 453 13.05 -25.40 10.04
CA ARG A 453 11.86 -26.21 9.83
C ARG A 453 10.99 -26.12 11.08
N VAL A 454 9.95 -25.31 11.00
CA VAL A 454 9.00 -25.13 12.11
C VAL A 454 8.09 -26.34 12.19
N LYS A 455 7.93 -26.88 13.39
CA LYS A 455 7.05 -27.99 13.69
C LYS A 455 5.77 -27.51 14.35
N PRO A 456 4.64 -28.20 14.11
CA PRO A 456 3.35 -27.84 14.70
C PRO A 456 3.31 -27.98 16.23
#